data_2f3bfeeba9324c1cb2414beb19c03cd6
#
_entry.id   2f3bfeeba9324c1cb2414beb19c03cd6
#
_cell.length_a   1.000
_cell.length_b   1.000
_cell.length_c   1.000
_cell.angle_alpha   90.00
_cell.angle_beta   90.00
_cell.angle_gamma   90.00
#
_symmetry.space_group_name_H-M   'P 1'
#
loop_
_entity.id
_entity.type
_entity.pdbx_description
1 polymer ?
#
loop_
_entity_poly.entity_id
_entity_poly.type
_entity_poly.pdbx_seq_one_letter_code
_entity_poly.pdbx_strand_id
1 'polypeptide(L)'
;MNYRGQFSVVIPTLQRSDDLHDVVELCAAHPLVAEVLVINNAPDPLTFESAKVRVLDQGENIFVNPAWNLGAREARGEYLAIINDDMRFDPELIDHAAAALAKPFVGIVGIDGAHLNRPRADRIRTRLATYEHITLGFGMIMFLRAEDYVPIPDQVRIWGGDDWLFMQQKQPNRVLVGARVETDTSVTSGSPEFQALRQQELEAANEMMGPVYGSRWWHRPARAIARARKLRAEARAGALR
;
A
#
# COMPACT_ATOMS: atom_id res chain seq x y z
N MET A 1 -22.12 10.62 -10.66
CA MET A 1 -21.95 10.76 -9.20
C MET A 1 -20.64 11.48 -8.96
N ASN A 2 -20.59 12.37 -7.97
CA ASN A 2 -19.35 13.09 -7.65
C ASN A 2 -18.66 12.36 -6.50
N TYR A 3 -17.56 11.64 -6.80
CA TYR A 3 -16.77 10.87 -5.82
C TYR A 3 -15.67 11.69 -5.15
N ARG A 4 -15.86 13.02 -5.06
CA ARG A 4 -14.88 13.94 -4.47
C ARG A 4 -14.66 13.61 -2.99
N GLY A 5 -13.39 13.52 -2.59
CA GLY A 5 -13.00 13.15 -1.23
C GLY A 5 -13.23 11.69 -0.86
N GLN A 6 -13.62 10.83 -1.81
CA GLN A 6 -13.90 9.42 -1.57
C GLN A 6 -12.87 8.51 -2.21
N PHE A 7 -12.72 7.33 -1.62
CA PHE A 7 -11.81 6.28 -2.07
C PHE A 7 -12.48 5.28 -3.01
N SER A 8 -11.76 4.87 -4.05
CA SER A 8 -11.87 3.54 -4.64
C SER A 8 -10.84 2.65 -3.95
N VAL A 9 -11.28 1.59 -3.31
CA VAL A 9 -10.41 0.60 -2.68
C VAL A 9 -10.10 -0.51 -3.67
N VAL A 10 -8.83 -0.85 -3.83
CA VAL A 10 -8.34 -1.91 -4.72
C VAL A 10 -7.77 -3.04 -3.87
N ILE A 11 -8.35 -4.21 -3.97
CA ILE A 11 -7.95 -5.41 -3.22
C ILE A 11 -7.66 -6.54 -4.21
N PRO A 12 -6.38 -6.80 -4.56
CA PRO A 12 -6.03 -7.99 -5.31
C PRO A 12 -6.09 -9.23 -4.41
N THR A 13 -6.61 -10.33 -4.93
CA THR A 13 -6.69 -11.57 -4.16
C THR A 13 -6.45 -12.81 -5.01
N LEU A 14 -5.84 -13.83 -4.41
CA LEU A 14 -5.78 -15.22 -4.87
C LEU A 14 -6.74 -16.11 -4.08
N GLN A 15 -7.62 -15.51 -3.26
CA GLN A 15 -8.56 -16.22 -2.37
C GLN A 15 -7.85 -17.19 -1.39
N ARG A 16 -6.65 -16.83 -0.93
CA ARG A 16 -5.86 -17.64 0.01
C ARG A 16 -5.94 -17.13 1.45
N SER A 17 -6.50 -15.94 1.65
CA SER A 17 -6.67 -15.31 2.96
C SER A 17 -8.08 -15.50 3.49
N ASP A 18 -8.20 -15.92 4.73
CA ASP A 18 -9.47 -15.98 5.45
C ASP A 18 -10.00 -14.56 5.78
N ASP A 19 -9.14 -13.54 5.77
CA ASP A 19 -9.49 -12.14 6.08
C ASP A 19 -10.11 -11.40 4.89
N LEU A 20 -10.14 -11.99 3.68
CA LEU A 20 -10.62 -11.32 2.46
C LEU A 20 -12.02 -10.72 2.62
N HIS A 21 -12.98 -11.52 3.12
CA HIS A 21 -14.35 -11.05 3.28
C HIS A 21 -14.44 -9.90 4.31
N ASP A 22 -13.75 -10.03 5.42
CA ASP A 22 -13.77 -9.03 6.50
C ASP A 22 -13.19 -7.69 6.05
N VAL A 23 -12.05 -7.68 5.32
CA VAL A 23 -11.44 -6.45 4.82
C VAL A 23 -12.30 -5.78 3.74
N VAL A 24 -12.93 -6.55 2.87
CA VAL A 24 -13.86 -6.03 1.85
C VAL A 24 -15.07 -5.40 2.50
N GLU A 25 -15.70 -6.08 3.47
CA GLU A 25 -16.87 -5.57 4.18
C GLU A 25 -16.55 -4.33 5.01
N LEU A 26 -15.42 -4.35 5.73
CA LEU A 26 -14.94 -3.17 6.49
C LEU A 26 -14.80 -1.95 5.56
N CYS A 27 -14.15 -2.13 4.41
CA CYS A 27 -13.99 -1.05 3.43
C CYS A 27 -15.33 -0.61 2.85
N ALA A 28 -16.20 -1.54 2.44
CA ALA A 28 -17.50 -1.23 1.85
C ALA A 28 -18.43 -0.50 2.83
N ALA A 29 -18.35 -0.82 4.12
CA ALA A 29 -19.15 -0.14 5.17
C ALA A 29 -18.69 1.30 5.43
N HIS A 30 -17.43 1.65 5.07
CA HIS A 30 -16.88 2.95 5.41
C HIS A 30 -17.52 4.09 4.59
N PRO A 31 -17.91 5.24 5.21
CA PRO A 31 -18.61 6.33 4.52
C PRO A 31 -17.74 7.04 3.47
N LEU A 32 -16.42 7.10 3.65
CA LEU A 32 -15.49 7.69 2.69
C LEU A 32 -15.11 6.74 1.54
N VAL A 33 -15.63 5.52 1.51
CA VAL A 33 -15.40 4.57 0.41
C VAL A 33 -16.59 4.61 -0.54
N ALA A 34 -16.31 4.96 -1.81
CA ALA A 34 -17.29 4.98 -2.89
C ALA A 34 -17.50 3.60 -3.50
N GLU A 35 -16.42 2.84 -3.65
CA GLU A 35 -16.42 1.49 -4.22
C GLU A 35 -15.24 0.67 -3.71
N VAL A 36 -15.39 -0.65 -3.75
CA VAL A 36 -14.33 -1.63 -3.52
C VAL A 36 -14.17 -2.47 -4.79
N LEU A 37 -13.00 -2.44 -5.38
CA LEU A 37 -12.62 -3.20 -6.56
C LEU A 37 -11.82 -4.42 -6.11
N VAL A 38 -12.45 -5.57 -6.08
CA VAL A 38 -11.78 -6.85 -5.80
C VAL A 38 -11.25 -7.40 -7.11
N ILE A 39 -9.92 -7.42 -7.25
CA ILE A 39 -9.28 -7.99 -8.44
C ILE A 39 -9.03 -9.47 -8.16
N ASN A 40 -9.91 -10.29 -8.68
CA ASN A 40 -9.89 -11.73 -8.43
C ASN A 40 -8.91 -12.42 -9.39
N ASN A 41 -7.75 -12.81 -8.87
CA ASN A 41 -6.69 -13.52 -9.57
C ASN A 41 -6.80 -15.05 -9.44
N ALA A 42 -7.84 -15.54 -8.76
CA ALA A 42 -8.14 -16.97 -8.67
C ALA A 42 -9.14 -17.39 -9.76
N PRO A 43 -9.20 -18.69 -10.10
CA PRO A 43 -10.15 -19.18 -11.09
C PRO A 43 -11.59 -19.22 -10.58
N ASP A 44 -11.79 -19.31 -9.27
CA ASP A 44 -13.12 -19.42 -8.68
C ASP A 44 -13.78 -18.04 -8.58
N PRO A 45 -15.06 -17.90 -8.97
CA PRO A 45 -15.77 -16.64 -8.91
C PRO A 45 -16.00 -16.21 -7.45
N LEU A 46 -16.01 -14.87 -7.25
CA LEU A 46 -16.33 -14.25 -5.97
C LEU A 46 -17.60 -13.42 -6.06
N THR A 47 -18.38 -13.40 -4.98
CA THR A 47 -19.56 -12.56 -4.86
C THR A 47 -19.61 -11.89 -3.50
N PHE A 48 -20.11 -10.65 -3.46
CA PHE A 48 -20.33 -9.87 -2.26
C PHE A 48 -21.72 -9.22 -2.30
N GLU A 49 -22.37 -9.07 -1.15
CA GLU A 49 -23.72 -8.50 -1.09
C GLU A 49 -23.74 -6.98 -1.26
N SER A 50 -22.68 -6.29 -0.89
CA SER A 50 -22.61 -4.84 -0.92
C SER A 50 -22.60 -4.30 -2.36
N ALA A 51 -23.51 -3.39 -2.66
CA ALA A 51 -23.58 -2.70 -3.97
C ALA A 51 -22.35 -1.82 -4.26
N LYS A 52 -21.50 -1.54 -3.26
CA LYS A 52 -20.22 -0.86 -3.45
C LYS A 52 -19.12 -1.78 -3.97
N VAL A 53 -19.28 -3.10 -3.87
CA VAL A 53 -18.26 -4.05 -4.28
C VAL A 53 -18.44 -4.44 -5.76
N ARG A 54 -17.34 -4.34 -6.50
CA ARG A 54 -17.23 -4.79 -7.88
C ARG A 54 -16.11 -5.83 -7.94
N VAL A 55 -16.45 -7.06 -8.26
CA VAL A 55 -15.45 -8.10 -8.52
C VAL A 55 -15.05 -8.04 -9.99
N LEU A 56 -13.75 -8.03 -10.24
CA LEU A 56 -13.14 -8.06 -11.56
C LEU A 56 -12.41 -9.40 -11.71
N ASP A 57 -13.13 -10.43 -12.15
CA ASP A 57 -12.59 -11.77 -12.35
C ASP A 57 -11.60 -11.76 -13.52
N GLN A 58 -10.37 -12.25 -13.28
CA GLN A 58 -9.33 -12.34 -14.30
C GLN A 58 -9.29 -13.73 -14.97
N GLY A 59 -9.83 -14.76 -14.31
CA GLY A 59 -9.75 -16.15 -14.76
C GLY A 59 -8.36 -16.77 -14.64
N GLU A 60 -7.35 -15.98 -14.38
CA GLU A 60 -5.97 -16.39 -14.18
C GLU A 60 -5.23 -15.42 -13.22
N ASN A 61 -4.06 -15.82 -12.74
CA ASN A 61 -3.25 -14.95 -11.90
C ASN A 61 -2.49 -13.92 -12.73
N ILE A 62 -3.00 -12.68 -12.80
CA ILE A 62 -2.31 -11.56 -13.45
C ILE A 62 -1.23 -10.92 -12.55
N PHE A 63 -1.05 -11.40 -11.33
CA PHE A 63 -0.16 -10.90 -10.29
C PHE A 63 -0.57 -9.55 -9.67
N VAL A 64 0.13 -9.17 -8.57
CA VAL A 64 -0.30 -8.04 -7.73
C VAL A 64 -0.13 -6.67 -8.40
N ASN A 65 1.01 -6.42 -9.07
CA ASN A 65 1.26 -5.11 -9.68
C ASN A 65 0.35 -4.84 -10.89
N PRO A 66 0.14 -5.78 -11.83
CA PRO A 66 -0.90 -5.65 -12.85
C PRO A 66 -2.31 -5.49 -12.29
N ALA A 67 -2.62 -6.17 -11.17
CA ALA A 67 -3.92 -6.01 -10.50
C ALA A 67 -4.08 -4.59 -9.92
N TRP A 68 -3.03 -4.00 -9.33
CA TRP A 68 -3.04 -2.60 -8.90
C TRP A 68 -3.24 -1.64 -10.08
N ASN A 69 -2.53 -1.87 -11.20
CA ASN A 69 -2.70 -1.08 -12.42
C ASN A 69 -4.14 -1.16 -12.95
N LEU A 70 -4.72 -2.36 -12.95
CA LEU A 70 -6.12 -2.57 -13.36
C LEU A 70 -7.07 -1.80 -12.42
N GLY A 71 -6.93 -2.00 -11.12
CA GLY A 71 -7.75 -1.32 -10.12
C GLY A 71 -7.66 0.20 -10.22
N ALA A 72 -6.45 0.75 -10.38
CA ALA A 72 -6.25 2.19 -10.54
C ALA A 72 -6.92 2.74 -11.82
N ARG A 73 -6.93 1.97 -12.92
CA ARG A 73 -7.59 2.36 -14.17
C ARG A 73 -9.11 2.32 -14.06
N GLU A 74 -9.66 1.35 -13.32
CA GLU A 74 -11.11 1.16 -13.13
C GLU A 74 -11.71 2.04 -12.04
N ALA A 75 -10.86 2.65 -11.22
CA ALA A 75 -11.24 3.47 -10.08
C ALA A 75 -11.98 4.74 -10.50
N ARG A 76 -12.97 5.13 -9.69
CA ARG A 76 -13.81 6.32 -9.89
C ARG A 76 -13.65 7.35 -8.79
N GLY A 77 -13.05 6.96 -7.65
CA GLY A 77 -12.79 7.81 -6.50
C GLY A 77 -11.70 8.85 -6.79
N GLU A 78 -11.76 9.98 -6.10
CA GLU A 78 -10.67 10.96 -6.11
C GLU A 78 -9.39 10.38 -5.48
N TYR A 79 -9.57 9.47 -4.52
CA TYR A 79 -8.49 8.77 -3.85
C TYR A 79 -8.52 7.28 -4.19
N LEU A 80 -7.34 6.68 -4.18
CA LEU A 80 -7.14 5.24 -4.22
C LEU A 80 -6.70 4.75 -2.85
N ALA A 81 -7.24 3.61 -2.42
CA ALA A 81 -6.69 2.81 -1.34
C ALA A 81 -6.29 1.45 -1.92
N ILE A 82 -5.02 1.11 -1.88
CA ILE A 82 -4.50 -0.20 -2.30
C ILE A 82 -4.25 -0.99 -1.03
N ILE A 83 -4.94 -2.11 -0.86
CA ILE A 83 -4.96 -2.88 0.40
C ILE A 83 -4.82 -4.36 0.05
N ASN A 84 -3.92 -5.06 0.74
CA ASN A 84 -3.82 -6.52 0.61
C ASN A 84 -5.03 -7.21 1.25
N ASP A 85 -5.35 -8.42 0.78
CA ASP A 85 -6.51 -9.21 1.20
C ASP A 85 -6.36 -9.90 2.57
N ASP A 86 -5.17 -9.83 3.18
CA ASP A 86 -4.82 -10.40 4.48
C ASP A 86 -4.69 -9.35 5.61
N MET A 87 -5.31 -8.18 5.44
CA MET A 87 -5.15 -7.05 6.36
C MET A 87 -6.34 -6.87 7.30
N ARG A 88 -6.05 -6.73 8.58
CA ARG A 88 -7.01 -6.33 9.63
C ARG A 88 -6.60 -4.98 10.20
N PHE A 89 -7.48 -4.00 10.19
CA PHE A 89 -7.17 -2.66 10.69
C PHE A 89 -8.40 -1.92 11.21
N ASP A 90 -8.16 -0.89 12.03
CA ASP A 90 -9.24 -0.03 12.52
C ASP A 90 -9.76 0.86 11.39
N PRO A 91 -11.09 0.97 11.17
CA PRO A 91 -11.68 1.79 10.08
C PRO A 91 -11.20 3.24 10.07
N GLU A 92 -10.91 3.83 11.23
CA GLU A 92 -10.36 5.19 11.36
C GLU A 92 -9.06 5.42 10.58
N LEU A 93 -8.36 4.36 10.17
CA LEU A 93 -7.19 4.46 9.31
C LEU A 93 -7.53 5.18 8.01
N ILE A 94 -8.71 4.91 7.44
CA ILE A 94 -9.22 5.54 6.21
C ILE A 94 -9.48 7.04 6.44
N ASP A 95 -10.07 7.43 7.59
CA ASP A 95 -10.29 8.83 7.93
C ASP A 95 -8.97 9.60 8.05
N HIS A 96 -7.99 9.00 8.73
CA HIS A 96 -6.66 9.60 8.87
C HIS A 96 -5.92 9.73 7.55
N ALA A 97 -6.07 8.75 6.64
CA ALA A 97 -5.52 8.81 5.30
C ALA A 97 -6.17 9.93 4.48
N ALA A 98 -7.50 10.03 4.48
CA ALA A 98 -8.23 11.12 3.82
C ALA A 98 -7.81 12.50 4.33
N ALA A 99 -7.74 12.67 5.66
CA ALA A 99 -7.31 13.91 6.28
C ALA A 99 -5.85 14.27 5.94
N ALA A 100 -4.99 13.30 5.72
CA ALA A 100 -3.61 13.53 5.26
C ALA A 100 -3.57 13.92 3.78
N LEU A 101 -4.29 13.19 2.91
CA LEU A 101 -4.34 13.45 1.47
C LEU A 101 -5.01 14.78 1.11
N ALA A 102 -5.93 15.27 1.93
CA ALA A 102 -6.54 16.59 1.75
C ALA A 102 -5.55 17.75 1.92
N LYS A 103 -4.38 17.51 2.54
CA LYS A 103 -3.34 18.52 2.72
C LYS A 103 -2.48 18.65 1.45
N PRO A 104 -2.02 19.86 1.11
CA PRO A 104 -1.03 20.03 0.05
C PRO A 104 0.30 19.35 0.45
N PHE A 105 1.13 19.04 -0.54
CA PHE A 105 2.46 18.47 -0.34
C PHE A 105 2.50 17.10 0.36
N VAL A 106 1.50 16.26 0.10
CA VAL A 106 1.44 14.87 0.54
C VAL A 106 1.34 13.97 -0.70
N GLY A 107 2.28 13.04 -0.82
CA GLY A 107 2.25 11.96 -1.81
C GLY A 107 1.43 10.77 -1.28
N ILE A 108 1.99 9.55 -1.35
CA ILE A 108 1.35 8.36 -0.78
C ILE A 108 1.36 8.42 0.75
N VAL A 109 0.27 7.98 1.34
CA VAL A 109 0.14 7.73 2.78
C VAL A 109 0.08 6.21 2.97
N GLY A 110 1.03 5.65 3.68
CA GLY A 110 1.08 4.21 3.99
C GLY A 110 1.08 3.96 5.48
N ILE A 111 1.32 2.70 5.85
CA ILE A 111 1.49 2.27 7.23
C ILE A 111 2.98 2.16 7.58
N ASP A 112 3.30 2.21 8.87
CA ASP A 112 4.64 1.90 9.36
C ASP A 112 4.69 0.43 9.79
N GLY A 113 5.27 -0.42 8.96
CA GLY A 113 5.37 -1.86 9.22
C GLY A 113 6.13 -2.24 10.49
N ALA A 114 6.92 -1.35 11.06
CA ALA A 114 7.52 -1.56 12.39
C ALA A 114 6.46 -1.59 13.51
N HIS A 115 5.23 -1.19 13.22
CA HIS A 115 4.11 -1.17 14.15
C HIS A 115 3.03 -2.24 13.83
N LEU A 116 3.26 -3.10 12.84
CA LEU A 116 2.38 -4.24 12.54
C LEU A 116 2.26 -5.18 13.76
N ASN A 117 1.07 -5.74 13.92
CA ASN A 117 0.73 -6.69 14.99
C ASN A 117 0.99 -6.13 16.40
N ARG A 118 0.87 -4.80 16.55
CA ARG A 118 1.01 -4.12 17.84
C ARG A 118 -0.30 -3.46 18.26
N PRO A 119 -0.54 -3.35 19.58
CA PRO A 119 -1.71 -2.62 20.08
C PRO A 119 -1.77 -1.19 19.53
N ARG A 120 -2.99 -0.70 19.34
CA ARG A 120 -3.24 0.69 18.99
C ARG A 120 -2.64 1.63 20.03
N ALA A 121 -2.02 2.71 19.57
CA ALA A 121 -1.58 3.81 20.44
C ALA A 121 -2.74 4.78 20.74
N ASP A 122 -2.59 5.61 21.77
CA ASP A 122 -3.58 6.62 22.14
C ASP A 122 -3.93 7.59 21.01
N ARG A 123 -3.00 7.80 20.06
CA ARG A 123 -3.19 8.72 18.94
C ARG A 123 -2.52 8.19 17.67
N ILE A 124 -3.25 8.24 16.58
CA ILE A 124 -2.70 8.06 15.23
C ILE A 124 -2.00 9.35 14.82
N ARG A 125 -0.79 9.24 14.32
CA ARG A 125 0.06 10.36 13.90
C ARG A 125 0.54 10.16 12.48
N THR A 126 0.61 11.25 11.73
CA THR A 126 1.23 11.26 10.40
C THR A 126 2.70 11.66 10.51
N ARG A 127 3.61 10.88 9.94
CA ARG A 127 5.05 11.16 9.88
C ARG A 127 5.54 11.16 8.45
N LEU A 128 6.69 11.80 8.20
CA LEU A 128 7.39 11.67 6.93
C LEU A 128 7.83 10.22 6.73
N ALA A 129 7.42 9.63 5.62
CA ALA A 129 7.92 8.34 5.17
C ALA A 129 9.34 8.49 4.61
N THR A 130 10.17 7.50 4.84
CA THR A 130 11.54 7.39 4.32
C THR A 130 11.71 6.02 3.68
N TYR A 131 12.81 5.78 2.98
CA TYR A 131 13.08 4.51 2.30
C TYR A 131 12.97 3.25 3.20
N GLU A 132 13.24 3.40 4.50
CA GLU A 132 13.14 2.30 5.47
C GLU A 132 11.71 1.76 5.58
N HIS A 133 10.70 2.59 5.34
CA HIS A 133 9.29 2.18 5.43
C HIS A 133 8.88 1.24 4.30
N ILE A 134 9.48 1.37 3.10
CA ILE A 134 9.18 0.49 1.97
C ILE A 134 9.51 -0.96 2.34
N THR A 135 10.70 -1.20 2.88
CA THR A 135 11.15 -2.54 3.29
C THR A 135 10.38 -3.12 4.48
N LEU A 136 9.59 -2.30 5.16
CA LEU A 136 8.81 -2.66 6.34
C LEU A 136 7.31 -2.80 6.06
N GLY A 137 6.92 -3.09 4.81
CA GLY A 137 5.52 -3.39 4.48
C GLY A 137 4.66 -2.18 4.14
N PHE A 138 5.25 -1.09 3.65
CA PHE A 138 4.52 0.08 3.17
C PHE A 138 3.49 -0.27 2.10
N GLY A 139 3.82 -1.22 1.20
CA GLY A 139 2.97 -1.69 0.13
C GLY A 139 1.72 -2.47 0.56
N MET A 140 1.63 -2.88 1.84
CA MET A 140 0.47 -3.66 2.32
C MET A 140 -0.81 -2.82 2.39
N ILE A 141 -0.69 -1.53 2.74
CA ILE A 141 -1.79 -0.55 2.72
C ILE A 141 -1.23 0.79 2.25
N MET A 142 -1.71 1.27 1.14
CA MET A 142 -1.33 2.55 0.53
C MET A 142 -2.55 3.37 0.16
N PHE A 143 -2.51 4.66 0.45
CA PHE A 143 -3.54 5.63 0.07
C PHE A 143 -2.90 6.76 -0.72
N LEU A 144 -3.49 7.14 -1.85
CA LEU A 144 -2.96 8.22 -2.70
C LEU A 144 -4.10 8.90 -3.48
N ARG A 145 -3.80 10.04 -4.09
CA ARG A 145 -4.72 10.62 -5.07
C ARG A 145 -4.68 9.77 -6.34
N ALA A 146 -5.83 9.52 -6.94
CA ALA A 146 -5.91 8.71 -8.17
C ALA A 146 -5.07 9.34 -9.31
N GLU A 147 -5.04 10.68 -9.39
CA GLU A 147 -4.25 11.43 -10.38
C GLU A 147 -2.73 11.32 -10.20
N ASP A 148 -2.26 10.93 -9.01
CA ASP A 148 -0.84 10.76 -8.68
C ASP A 148 -0.39 9.29 -8.84
N TYR A 149 -1.29 8.38 -9.26
CA TYR A 149 -0.92 7.00 -9.56
C TYR A 149 -0.09 6.93 -10.84
N VAL A 150 1.08 6.34 -10.76
CA VAL A 150 1.96 6.12 -11.92
C VAL A 150 1.95 4.63 -12.23
N PRO A 151 1.44 4.19 -13.39
CA PRO A 151 1.38 2.78 -13.73
C PRO A 151 2.71 2.07 -13.52
N ILE A 152 2.67 0.91 -12.89
CA ILE A 152 3.82 0.09 -12.60
C ILE A 152 4.22 -0.62 -13.90
N PRO A 153 5.50 -0.59 -14.31
CA PRO A 153 5.96 -1.26 -15.52
C PRO A 153 5.75 -2.78 -15.48
N ASP A 154 5.46 -3.38 -16.64
CA ASP A 154 5.12 -4.80 -16.78
C ASP A 154 6.29 -5.76 -16.45
N GLN A 155 7.53 -5.23 -16.37
CA GLN A 155 8.71 -6.01 -16.02
C GLN A 155 8.69 -6.51 -14.56
N VAL A 156 7.89 -5.89 -13.71
CA VAL A 156 7.73 -6.27 -12.30
C VAL A 156 6.27 -6.61 -12.02
N ARG A 157 6.02 -7.85 -11.61
CA ARG A 157 4.66 -8.37 -11.42
C ARG A 157 4.27 -8.48 -9.95
N ILE A 158 5.26 -8.70 -9.07
CA ILE A 158 5.03 -8.88 -7.63
C ILE A 158 5.84 -7.89 -6.82
N TRP A 159 7.16 -7.84 -6.99
CA TRP A 159 8.06 -7.03 -6.16
C TRP A 159 8.43 -5.71 -6.83
N GLY A 160 8.72 -4.69 -6.02
CA GLY A 160 9.15 -3.38 -6.48
C GLY A 160 8.03 -2.45 -6.96
N GLY A 161 6.76 -2.90 -6.96
CA GLY A 161 5.63 -2.04 -7.34
C GLY A 161 5.37 -0.93 -6.33
N ASP A 162 5.45 -1.23 -5.06
CA ASP A 162 5.35 -0.26 -3.96
C ASP A 162 6.54 0.70 -3.94
N ASP A 163 7.77 0.19 -4.18
CA ASP A 163 8.96 1.02 -4.39
C ASP A 163 8.75 2.01 -5.54
N TRP A 164 8.24 1.52 -6.68
CA TRP A 164 7.95 2.36 -7.84
C TRP A 164 6.96 3.47 -7.50
N LEU A 165 5.80 3.11 -6.95
CA LEU A 165 4.78 4.06 -6.57
C LEU A 165 5.31 5.08 -5.54
N PHE A 166 6.07 4.62 -4.55
CA PHE A 166 6.68 5.47 -3.53
C PHE A 166 7.62 6.50 -4.13
N MET A 167 8.50 6.07 -5.04
CA MET A 167 9.56 6.92 -5.60
C MET A 167 9.06 7.87 -6.69
N GLN A 168 7.98 7.54 -7.36
CA GLN A 168 7.42 8.38 -8.42
C GLN A 168 6.64 9.59 -7.90
N GLN A 169 6.32 9.62 -6.61
CA GLN A 169 5.50 10.70 -6.06
C GLN A 169 6.16 12.07 -6.20
N LYS A 170 5.39 13.05 -6.66
CA LYS A 170 5.84 14.45 -6.78
C LYS A 170 6.04 15.11 -5.41
N GLN A 171 5.31 14.64 -4.40
CA GLN A 171 5.29 15.16 -3.04
C GLN A 171 5.81 14.13 -2.04
N PRO A 172 6.30 14.56 -0.85
CA PRO A 172 6.80 13.66 0.17
C PRO A 172 5.73 12.69 0.67
N ASN A 173 6.07 11.42 0.75
CA ASN A 173 5.20 10.38 1.29
C ASN A 173 5.09 10.44 2.82
N ARG A 174 4.02 9.87 3.34
CA ARG A 174 3.71 9.84 4.78
C ARG A 174 3.47 8.41 5.25
N VAL A 175 3.64 8.19 6.53
CA VAL A 175 3.18 6.98 7.22
C VAL A 175 2.27 7.35 8.37
N LEU A 176 1.24 6.54 8.56
CA LEU A 176 0.37 6.57 9.73
C LEU A 176 0.98 5.65 10.81
N VAL A 177 1.18 6.20 11.99
CA VAL A 177 1.78 5.52 13.13
C VAL A 177 0.80 5.53 14.28
N GLY A 178 0.64 4.37 14.93
CA GLY A 178 -0.22 4.23 16.09
C GLY A 178 -1.62 3.69 15.80
N ALA A 179 -1.99 3.48 14.54
CA ALA A 179 -3.17 2.68 14.19
C ALA A 179 -2.89 1.19 14.50
N ARG A 180 -3.93 0.44 14.88
CA ARG A 180 -3.85 -1.02 14.89
C ARG A 180 -3.91 -1.50 13.44
N VAL A 181 -2.91 -2.23 13.03
CA VAL A 181 -2.83 -2.91 11.74
C VAL A 181 -2.23 -4.28 11.98
N GLU A 182 -2.92 -5.30 11.57
CA GLU A 182 -2.55 -6.70 11.78
C GLU A 182 -2.57 -7.46 10.47
N THR A 183 -1.69 -8.42 10.34
CA THR A 183 -1.61 -9.35 9.21
C THR A 183 -0.89 -10.61 9.66
N ASP A 184 -1.25 -11.74 9.10
CA ASP A 184 -0.58 -13.02 9.30
C ASP A 184 0.56 -13.24 8.27
N THR A 185 1.16 -12.19 7.80
CA THR A 185 2.20 -12.01 6.77
C THR A 185 2.71 -13.26 6.03
N SER A 186 2.96 -13.12 4.72
CA SER A 186 3.69 -14.09 3.87
C SER A 186 2.91 -15.30 3.39
N VAL A 187 1.58 -15.27 3.42
CA VAL A 187 0.76 -16.40 2.93
C VAL A 187 1.02 -16.67 1.44
N THR A 188 1.22 -15.62 0.64
CA THR A 188 1.37 -15.75 -0.82
C THR A 188 2.80 -15.56 -1.30
N SER A 189 3.45 -14.46 -0.96
CA SER A 189 4.78 -14.10 -1.50
C SER A 189 5.93 -14.99 -1.00
N GLY A 190 5.71 -15.70 0.12
CA GLY A 190 6.65 -16.67 0.69
C GLY A 190 6.61 -18.05 0.04
N SER A 191 5.66 -18.32 -0.87
CA SER A 191 5.51 -19.65 -1.46
C SER A 191 6.66 -19.98 -2.42
N PRO A 192 7.07 -21.30 -2.52
CA PRO A 192 8.17 -21.72 -3.37
C PRO A 192 7.98 -21.35 -4.86
N GLU A 193 6.75 -21.30 -5.33
CA GLU A 193 6.41 -20.96 -6.73
C GLU A 193 6.89 -19.57 -7.16
N PHE A 194 6.98 -18.62 -6.20
CA PHE A 194 7.41 -17.25 -6.48
C PHE A 194 8.91 -17.02 -6.24
N GLN A 195 9.64 -17.96 -5.65
CA GLN A 195 11.06 -17.76 -5.33
C GLN A 195 11.95 -17.60 -6.58
N ALA A 196 11.68 -18.37 -7.64
CA ALA A 196 12.43 -18.25 -8.90
C ALA A 196 12.15 -16.90 -9.60
N LEU A 197 10.92 -16.43 -9.55
CA LEU A 197 10.51 -15.14 -10.12
C LEU A 197 11.13 -13.97 -9.35
N ARG A 198 11.28 -14.12 -8.03
CA ARG A 198 11.75 -13.04 -7.14
C ARG A 198 13.11 -12.49 -7.55
N GLN A 199 14.06 -13.35 -7.88
CA GLN A 199 15.42 -12.89 -8.25
C GLN A 199 15.39 -12.08 -9.55
N GLN A 200 14.66 -12.56 -10.54
CA GLN A 200 14.53 -11.86 -11.83
C GLN A 200 13.84 -10.50 -11.65
N GLU A 201 12.77 -10.44 -10.87
CA GLU A 201 12.05 -9.19 -10.63
C GLU A 201 12.83 -8.19 -9.79
N LEU A 202 13.66 -8.64 -8.84
CA LEU A 202 14.53 -7.74 -8.08
C LEU A 202 15.60 -7.09 -8.97
N GLU A 203 16.16 -7.81 -9.93
CA GLU A 203 17.09 -7.25 -10.90
C GLU A 203 16.38 -6.21 -11.79
N ALA A 204 15.22 -6.57 -12.36
CA ALA A 204 14.41 -5.67 -13.16
C ALA A 204 13.96 -4.42 -12.38
N ALA A 205 13.55 -4.60 -11.12
CA ALA A 205 13.18 -3.50 -10.24
C ALA A 205 14.36 -2.56 -9.97
N ASN A 206 15.57 -3.10 -9.73
CA ASN A 206 16.77 -2.28 -9.52
C ASN A 206 17.13 -1.45 -10.76
N GLU A 207 17.07 -2.05 -11.96
CA GLU A 207 17.31 -1.33 -13.22
C GLU A 207 16.29 -0.22 -13.44
N MET A 208 15.02 -0.54 -13.24
CA MET A 208 13.89 0.40 -13.38
C MET A 208 13.99 1.56 -12.40
N MET A 209 14.39 1.28 -11.16
CA MET A 209 14.45 2.26 -10.08
C MET A 209 15.68 3.16 -10.15
N GLY A 210 16.77 2.73 -10.79
CA GLY A 210 18.01 3.49 -10.87
C GLY A 210 17.83 4.95 -11.28
N PRO A 211 17.15 5.27 -12.40
CA PRO A 211 16.89 6.64 -12.84
C PRO A 211 15.96 7.43 -11.92
N VAL A 212 15.14 6.73 -11.14
CA VAL A 212 14.11 7.35 -10.28
C VAL A 212 14.70 7.79 -8.94
N TYR A 213 15.70 7.08 -8.44
CA TYR A 213 16.37 7.42 -7.19
C TYR A 213 17.00 8.83 -7.23
N GLY A 214 16.56 9.70 -6.32
CA GLY A 214 17.04 11.07 -6.23
C GLY A 214 16.44 12.05 -7.25
N SER A 215 15.53 11.61 -8.12
CA SER A 215 14.89 12.43 -9.15
C SER A 215 13.92 13.48 -8.61
N ARG A 216 13.34 13.25 -7.41
CA ARG A 216 12.39 14.17 -6.79
C ARG A 216 13.07 15.04 -5.73
N TRP A 217 12.60 16.27 -5.59
CA TRP A 217 13.17 17.26 -4.66
C TRP A 217 13.19 16.79 -3.20
N TRP A 218 12.21 16.01 -2.79
CA TRP A 218 12.07 15.51 -1.42
C TRP A 218 12.92 14.26 -1.11
N HIS A 219 13.47 13.57 -2.12
CA HIS A 219 14.27 12.36 -1.91
C HIS A 219 15.52 12.60 -1.06
N ARG A 220 16.26 13.70 -1.34
CA ARG A 220 17.47 14.04 -0.57
C ARG A 220 17.16 14.38 0.89
N PRO A 221 16.20 15.26 1.21
CA PRO A 221 15.77 15.51 2.59
C PRO A 221 15.31 14.24 3.32
N ALA A 222 14.50 13.40 2.67
CA ALA A 222 14.02 12.15 3.27
C ALA A 222 15.18 11.21 3.64
N ARG A 223 16.20 11.09 2.78
CA ARG A 223 17.41 10.31 3.03
C ARG A 223 18.21 10.86 4.19
N ALA A 224 18.38 12.17 4.27
CA ALA A 224 19.08 12.82 5.38
C ALA A 224 18.37 12.56 6.74
N ILE A 225 17.04 12.64 6.74
CA ILE A 225 16.23 12.36 7.93
C ILE A 225 16.34 10.88 8.34
N ALA A 226 16.27 9.94 7.37
CA ALA A 226 16.46 8.52 7.65
C ALA A 226 17.81 8.25 8.31
N ARG A 227 18.89 8.80 7.74
CA ARG A 227 20.24 8.68 8.31
C ARG A 227 20.33 9.24 9.74
N ALA A 228 19.74 10.41 9.98
CA ALA A 228 19.73 11.01 11.31
C ALA A 228 18.94 10.17 12.34
N ARG A 229 17.81 9.56 11.93
CA ARG A 229 17.04 8.64 12.79
C ARG A 229 17.84 7.40 13.13
N LYS A 230 18.52 6.79 12.15
CA LYS A 230 19.38 5.62 12.35
C LYS A 230 20.50 5.91 13.37
N LEU A 231 21.25 6.99 13.18
CA LEU A 231 22.32 7.39 14.10
C LEU A 231 21.81 7.62 15.53
N ARG A 232 20.62 8.22 15.68
CA ARG A 232 20.01 8.41 17.01
C ARG A 232 19.60 7.09 17.65
N ALA A 233 19.08 6.13 16.87
CA ALA A 233 18.72 4.81 17.37
C ALA A 233 19.97 4.03 17.83
N GLU A 234 21.05 4.06 17.06
CA GLU A 234 22.33 3.45 17.39
C GLU A 234 22.96 4.06 18.67
N ALA A 235 22.93 5.39 18.78
CA ALA A 235 23.43 6.08 19.99
C ALA A 235 22.63 5.69 21.24
N ARG A 236 21.30 5.56 21.15
CA ARG A 236 20.45 5.09 22.26
C ARG A 236 20.73 3.64 22.63
N ALA A 237 20.91 2.76 21.67
CA ALA A 237 21.24 1.36 21.91
C ALA A 237 22.64 1.19 22.52
N GLY A 238 23.61 2.05 22.14
CA GLY A 238 24.95 2.07 22.75
C GLY A 238 24.99 2.63 24.18
N ALA A 239 24.07 3.54 24.52
CA ALA A 239 23.96 4.10 25.87
C ALA A 239 23.26 3.17 26.89
N LEU A 240 22.65 2.09 26.44
CA LEU A 240 21.96 1.08 27.26
C LEU A 240 22.82 -0.19 27.49
N ARG A 241 24.03 -0.22 26.96
CA ARG A 241 25.06 -1.24 27.21
C ARG A 241 26.13 -0.73 28.15
#